data_e7b21dcad75c0a42ebac30b31c1f6272
#
_entry.id   e7b21dcad75c0a42ebac30b31c1f6272
#
_cell.length_a   1.000
_cell.length_b   1.000
_cell.length_c   1.000
_cell.angle_alpha   90.00
_cell.angle_beta   90.00
_cell.angle_gamma   90.00
#
_symmetry.space_group_name_H-M   'P 1'
#
loop_
_entity.id
_entity.type
_entity.pdbx_description
1 polymer ?
#
loop_
_entity_poly.entity_id
_entity_poly.type
_entity_poly.pdbx_seq_one_letter_code
_entity_poly.pdbx_strand_id
1 'polypeptide(L)' 'MIAIIDYGVGNLFSLRASLEKIGAEAALTSDEEVIRSADKIILPGVGAFEDAAKKLFSSGMADIILRETAKGKPLMGI' A
#
# COMPACT_ATOMS: atom_id res chain seq x y z
N MET A 1 -8.20 -3.17 9.36
CA MET A 1 -7.84 -1.94 8.61
C MET A 1 -6.92 -2.31 7.46
N ILE A 2 -7.11 -1.68 6.33
CA ILE A 2 -6.30 -1.90 5.12
C ILE A 2 -5.33 -0.74 4.99
N ALA A 3 -4.04 -1.02 4.84
CA ALA A 3 -3.04 0.02 4.57
C ALA A 3 -2.86 0.17 3.06
N ILE A 4 -3.11 1.38 2.56
CA ILE A 4 -2.84 1.74 1.18
C ILE A 4 -1.49 2.45 1.16
N ILE A 5 -0.51 1.87 0.50
CA ILE A 5 0.85 2.40 0.54
C ILE A 5 0.96 3.68 -0.27
N ASP A 6 1.33 4.76 0.40
CA ASP A 6 1.56 6.06 -0.22
C ASP A 6 3.06 6.22 -0.49
N TYR A 7 3.44 5.97 -1.73
CA TYR A 7 4.84 6.13 -2.17
C TYR A 7 4.94 7.02 -3.42
N GLY A 8 3.92 7.84 -3.63
CA GLY A 8 3.90 8.84 -4.70
C GLY A 8 3.38 8.32 -6.04
N VAL A 9 2.73 7.17 -6.06
CA VAL A 9 2.22 6.55 -7.30
C VAL A 9 0.76 6.13 -7.12
N GLY A 10 -0.03 6.31 -8.17
CA GLY A 10 -1.42 5.86 -8.22
C GLY A 10 -2.42 6.94 -7.84
N ASN A 11 -3.68 6.67 -8.13
CA ASN A 11 -4.78 7.54 -7.73
C ASN A 11 -5.30 7.12 -6.35
N LEU A 12 -4.61 7.58 -5.32
CA LEU A 12 -4.87 7.16 -3.95
C LEU A 12 -6.23 7.62 -3.42
N PHE A 13 -6.65 8.80 -3.85
CA PHE A 13 -7.91 9.39 -3.38
C PHE A 13 -9.11 8.56 -3.86
N SER A 14 -9.14 8.21 -5.14
CA SER A 14 -10.21 7.38 -5.71
C SER A 14 -10.22 5.98 -5.13
N LEU A 15 -9.05 5.41 -4.92
CA LEU A 15 -8.92 4.09 -4.33
C LEU A 15 -9.48 4.05 -2.91
N ARG A 16 -9.11 5.01 -2.09
CA ARG A 16 -9.61 5.12 -0.72
C ARG A 16 -11.12 5.32 -0.71
N ALA A 17 -11.63 6.19 -1.57
CA ALA A 17 -13.07 6.45 -1.66
C ALA A 17 -13.84 5.18 -2.05
N SER A 18 -13.31 4.40 -2.98
CA SER A 18 -13.94 3.14 -3.40
C SER A 18 -14.00 2.13 -2.26
N LEU A 19 -12.94 2.02 -1.47
CA LEU A 19 -12.91 1.11 -0.33
C LEU A 19 -13.89 1.54 0.76
N GLU A 20 -13.95 2.83 1.06
CA GLU A 20 -14.89 3.35 2.03
C GLU A 20 -16.35 3.10 1.62
N LYS A 21 -16.62 3.19 0.33
CA LYS A 21 -17.96 2.98 -0.23
C LYS A 21 -18.48 1.56 0.00
N ILE A 22 -17.59 0.57 0.03
CA ILE A 22 -17.97 -0.81 0.30
C ILE A 22 -17.85 -1.16 1.79
N GLY A 23 -17.62 -0.17 2.63
CA GLY A 23 -17.54 -0.36 4.08
C GLY A 23 -16.20 -0.84 4.61
N ALA A 24 -15.15 -0.83 3.79
CA ALA A 24 -13.82 -1.22 4.24
C ALA A 24 -13.11 -0.04 4.89
N GLU A 25 -12.49 -0.30 6.04
CA GLU A 25 -11.66 0.69 6.71
C GLU A 25 -10.27 0.70 6.08
N ALA A 26 -9.85 1.85 5.54
CA ALA A 26 -8.59 1.98 4.83
C ALA A 26 -7.86 3.27 5.21
N ALA A 27 -6.54 3.21 5.26
CA ALA A 27 -5.70 4.36 5.55
C ALA A 27 -4.60 4.50 4.52
N LEU A 28 -4.41 5.71 4.01
CA LEU A 28 -3.26 6.06 3.18
C LEU A 28 -2.07 6.27 4.10
N THR A 29 -0.96 5.58 3.88
CA THR A 29 0.16 5.69 4.80
C THR A 29 1.51 5.39 4.16
N SER A 30 2.53 6.07 4.66
CA SER A 30 3.93 5.74 4.44
C SER A 30 4.62 5.42 5.77
N ASP A 31 3.85 5.30 6.85
CA ASP A 31 4.36 5.04 8.19
C ASP A 31 4.45 3.54 8.46
N GLU A 32 5.63 3.07 8.81
CA GLU A 32 5.89 1.65 9.08
C GLU A 32 4.98 1.10 10.17
N GLU A 33 4.72 1.86 11.23
CA GLU A 33 3.87 1.40 12.34
C GLU A 33 2.43 1.18 11.89
N VAL A 34 1.90 2.05 11.03
CA VAL A 34 0.55 1.91 10.49
C VAL A 34 0.46 0.68 9.59
N ILE A 35 1.46 0.49 8.74
CA ILE A 35 1.53 -0.68 7.86
C ILE A 35 1.62 -1.97 8.67
N ARG A 36 2.42 -1.95 9.73
CA ARG A 36 2.59 -3.10 10.61
C ARG A 36 1.30 -3.48 11.33
N SER A 37 0.51 -2.49 11.73
CA SER A 37 -0.75 -2.72 12.44
C SER A 37 -1.92 -3.09 11.52
N ALA A 38 -1.77 -2.90 10.22
CA ALA A 38 -2.82 -3.22 9.26
C ALA A 38 -2.99 -4.72 9.06
N ASP A 39 -4.21 -5.14 8.71
CA ASP A 39 -4.51 -6.53 8.41
C ASP A 39 -4.11 -6.93 6.99
N LYS A 40 -4.17 -5.97 6.07
CA LYS A 40 -3.91 -6.16 4.64
C LYS A 40 -3.20 -4.95 4.08
N ILE A 41 -2.49 -5.15 2.97
CA ILE A 41 -1.76 -4.09 2.28
C ILE A 41 -2.26 -3.98 0.84
N ILE A 42 -2.51 -2.77 0.38
CA ILE A 42 -2.76 -2.48 -1.03
C ILE A 42 -1.61 -1.64 -1.57
N LEU A 43 -1.01 -2.11 -2.67
CA LEU A 43 0.07 -1.42 -3.35
C LEU A 43 -0.45 -0.86 -4.67
N PRO A 44 -0.75 0.44 -4.75
CA PRO A 44 -1.27 1.05 -5.97
C PRO A 44 -0.17 1.33 -7.00
N GLY A 45 -0.58 1.53 -8.25
CA GLY A 45 0.33 1.98 -9.31
C GLY A 45 1.18 0.90 -9.94
N VAL A 46 0.84 -0.38 -9.77
CA VAL A 46 1.66 -1.47 -10.34
C VAL A 46 1.68 -1.47 -11.88
N GLY A 47 0.72 -0.79 -12.53
CA GLY A 47 0.71 -0.63 -13.97
C GLY A 47 1.75 0.35 -14.52
N ALA A 48 2.30 1.20 -13.68
CA ALA A 48 3.36 2.18 -14.02
C ALA A 48 4.74 1.61 -13.68
N PHE A 49 5.06 0.50 -14.23
CA PHE A 49 6.06 -0.47 -13.77
C PHE A 49 7.43 0.09 -13.37
N GLU A 50 8.12 0.81 -14.25
CA GLU A 50 9.49 1.28 -13.95
C GLU A 50 9.51 2.38 -12.89
N ASP A 51 8.66 3.40 -13.04
CA ASP A 51 8.61 4.52 -12.11
C ASP A 51 8.11 4.07 -10.74
N ALA A 52 7.13 3.19 -10.72
CA ALA A 52 6.58 2.65 -9.47
C ALA A 52 7.65 1.86 -8.71
N ALA A 53 8.40 1.02 -9.40
CA ALA A 53 9.46 0.24 -8.76
C ALA A 53 10.54 1.13 -8.17
N LYS A 54 10.99 2.15 -8.92
CA LYS A 54 12.00 3.10 -8.44
C LYS A 54 11.54 3.84 -7.20
N LYS A 55 10.32 4.34 -7.19
CA LYS A 55 9.76 5.07 -6.05
C LYS A 55 9.58 4.16 -4.84
N LEU A 56 9.14 2.92 -5.08
CA LEU A 56 8.94 1.95 -4.02
C LEU A 56 10.27 1.64 -3.30
N PHE A 57 11.33 1.39 -4.06
CA PHE A 57 12.64 1.11 -3.48
C PHE A 57 13.26 2.34 -2.84
N SER A 58 13.18 3.51 -3.49
CA SER A 58 13.80 4.73 -2.96
C SER A 58 13.10 5.25 -1.70
N SER A 59 11.82 4.94 -1.51
CA SER A 59 11.06 5.36 -0.33
C SER A 59 11.30 4.48 0.90
N GLY A 60 11.95 3.33 0.73
CA GLY A 60 12.11 2.35 1.80
C GLY A 60 10.88 1.47 2.04
N MET A 61 9.80 1.69 1.31
CA MET A 61 8.56 0.93 1.50
C MET A 61 8.69 -0.53 1.07
N ALA A 62 9.56 -0.82 0.10
CA ALA A 62 9.77 -2.19 -0.37
C ALA A 62 10.19 -3.13 0.76
N ASP A 63 11.13 -2.70 1.59
CA ASP A 63 11.60 -3.50 2.72
C ASP A 63 10.51 -3.77 3.74
N ILE A 64 9.71 -2.76 4.03
CA ILE A 64 8.60 -2.87 4.99
C ILE A 64 7.56 -3.86 4.45
N ILE A 65 7.19 -3.72 3.19
CA ILE A 65 6.20 -4.60 2.55
C ILE A 65 6.70 -6.04 2.52
N LEU A 66 7.96 -6.26 2.16
CA LEU A 66 8.54 -7.60 2.13
C LEU A 66 8.54 -8.26 3.51
N ARG A 67 8.86 -7.51 4.55
CA ARG A 67 8.84 -8.03 5.92
C ARG A 67 7.43 -8.41 6.35
N GLU A 68 6.44 -7.57 6.05
CA GLU A 68 5.06 -7.83 6.45
C GLU A 68 4.44 -8.98 5.67
N THR A 69 4.72 -9.08 4.37
CA THR A 69 4.21 -10.19 3.57
C THR A 69 4.88 -11.52 3.94
N ALA A 70 6.14 -11.49 4.36
CA ALA A 70 6.83 -12.69 4.86
C ALA A 70 6.17 -13.25 6.12
N LYS A 71 5.47 -12.42 6.88
CA LYS A 71 4.69 -12.84 8.06
C LYS A 71 3.31 -13.39 7.70
N GLY A 72 2.96 -13.39 6.43
CA GLY A 72 1.67 -13.90 5.94
C GLY A 72 0.61 -12.82 5.71
N LYS A 73 0.95 -11.54 5.81
CA LYS A 73 0.00 -10.46 5.58
C LYS A 73 -0.38 -10.40 4.10
N PRO A 74 -1.70 -10.38 3.76
CA PRO A 74 -2.12 -10.31 2.36
C PRO A 74 -1.71 -8.99 1.70
N LEU A 75 -1.27 -9.10 0.44
CA LEU A 75 -0.87 -7.97 -0.39
C LEU A 75 -1.60 -8.02 -1.72
N MET A 76 -2.22 -6.90 -2.10
CA MET A 76 -2.87 -6.75 -3.41
C MET A 76 -2.21 -5.61 -4.17
N GLY A 77 -1.75 -5.88 -5.39
CA GLY A 77 -1.28 -4.86 -6.31
C GLY A 77 -2.41 -4.39 -7.23
N ILE A 78 -2.49 -3.11 -7.46
CA ILE A 78 -3.51 -2.52 -8.35
C ILE A 78 -2.86 -1.67 -9.42
#